data_30f00d1c8de22e90ef2d118181f3ed03
#
_entry.id   30f00d1c8de22e90ef2d118181f3ed03
#
_cell.length_a   1.000
_cell.length_b   1.000
_cell.length_c   1.000
_cell.angle_alpha   90.00
_cell.angle_beta   90.00
_cell.angle_gamma   90.00
#
_symmetry.space_group_name_H-M   'P 1'
#
loop_
_entity.id
_entity.type
_entity.pdbx_description
1 polymer ?
#
loop_
_entity_poly.entity_id
_entity_poly.type
_entity_poly.pdbx_seq_one_letter_code
_entity_poly.pdbx_strand_id
1 'polypeptide(L)'
;LLFLVYQPTFFCKKSVSSLISPSFSDKTVGEVEKYPQRLQTVGLLAAEGAIRGGLFQEEFLKKGINTLVPEGADLQQLMSAIFCIKDTKDGSDRKTIKKEVISISNRLIQKGAKGIIAGCTEISIVINPKDLSVP
;
A
#
# COMPACT_ATOMS: atom_id res chain seq x y z
N LEU A 1 -3.72 8.34 -12.29
CA LEU A 1 -3.30 7.42 -11.23
C LEU A 1 -3.44 8.09 -9.89
N LEU A 2 -4.03 7.41 -8.98
CA LEU A 2 -4.20 7.87 -7.63
C LEU A 2 -3.26 7.13 -6.72
N PHE A 3 -2.49 7.87 -5.96
CA PHE A 3 -1.72 7.36 -4.85
C PHE A 3 -2.40 7.81 -3.55
N LEU A 4 -2.99 6.87 -2.85
CA LEU A 4 -3.58 7.15 -1.55
C LEU A 4 -2.59 6.77 -0.47
N VAL A 5 -2.08 7.79 0.22
CA VAL A 5 -1.31 7.61 1.44
C VAL A 5 -2.25 7.84 2.61
N TYR A 6 -2.59 6.80 3.31
CA TYR A 6 -3.23 6.96 4.62
C TYR A 6 -2.14 7.20 5.65
N GLN A 7 -2.06 8.42 6.18
CA GLN A 7 -1.27 8.71 7.37
C GLN A 7 -2.17 8.59 8.60
N PRO A 8 -2.04 7.54 9.40
CA PRO A 8 -2.61 7.55 10.72
C PRO A 8 -1.80 8.51 11.59
N THR A 9 -2.35 9.66 11.91
CA THR A 9 -1.74 10.69 12.77
C THR A 9 -1.52 10.24 14.23
N PHE A 10 -1.86 9.01 14.55
CA PHE A 10 -1.69 8.47 15.90
C PHE A 10 -1.65 6.93 15.86
N PHE A 11 -0.47 6.33 15.82
CA PHE A 11 -0.30 5.01 16.44
C PHE A 11 1.18 4.59 16.49
N CYS A 12 1.82 4.84 17.60
CA CYS A 12 3.02 4.15 18.00
C CYS A 12 2.64 3.07 19.04
N LYS A 13 3.06 1.82 18.81
CA LYS A 13 3.05 0.72 19.77
C LYS A 13 1.71 0.07 20.11
N LYS A 14 1.10 -0.68 19.19
CA LYS A 14 0.31 -1.87 19.56
C LYS A 14 0.41 -2.93 18.46
N SER A 15 0.31 -4.21 18.84
CA SER A 15 0.54 -5.39 18.00
C SER A 15 -0.23 -5.35 16.66
N VAL A 16 0.36 -5.96 15.63
CA VAL A 16 -0.13 -6.00 14.25
C VAL A 16 -1.61 -6.42 14.12
N SER A 17 -2.11 -7.23 15.03
CA SER A 17 -3.51 -7.66 15.07
C SER A 17 -4.51 -6.56 15.45
N SER A 18 -4.07 -5.49 16.11
CA SER A 18 -4.95 -4.37 16.49
C SER A 18 -4.95 -3.21 15.47
N LEU A 19 -4.06 -3.25 14.47
CA LEU A 19 -3.95 -2.25 13.41
C LEU A 19 -4.92 -2.51 12.25
N ILE A 20 -5.49 -3.70 12.19
CA ILE A 20 -6.46 -4.09 11.16
C ILE A 20 -7.85 -4.03 11.81
N SER A 21 -8.23 -2.83 12.27
CA SER A 21 -9.61 -2.63 12.65
C SER A 21 -10.48 -2.44 11.38
N PRO A 22 -11.72 -2.94 11.37
CA PRO A 22 -12.67 -2.69 10.27
C PRO A 22 -12.79 -1.21 9.92
N SER A 23 -12.63 -0.32 10.91
CA SER A 23 -12.67 1.14 10.71
C SER A 23 -11.49 1.70 9.89
N PHE A 24 -10.37 0.97 9.78
CA PHE A 24 -9.21 1.40 8.98
C PHE A 24 -9.44 1.11 7.49
N SER A 25 -9.92 -0.08 7.16
CA SER A 25 -10.27 -0.44 5.79
C SER A 25 -11.42 0.40 5.26
N ASP A 26 -12.44 0.66 6.07
CA ASP A 26 -13.60 1.51 5.73
C ASP A 26 -13.17 2.93 5.34
N LYS A 27 -12.26 3.53 6.11
CA LYS A 27 -11.76 4.89 5.80
C LYS A 27 -10.96 4.93 4.50
N THR A 28 -10.11 3.94 4.27
CA THR A 28 -9.31 3.85 3.05
C THR A 28 -10.20 3.66 1.82
N VAL A 29 -11.20 2.82 1.91
CA VAL A 29 -12.19 2.61 0.84
C VAL A 29 -13.01 3.88 0.60
N GLY A 30 -13.45 4.56 1.66
CA GLY A 30 -14.20 5.82 1.57
C GLY A 30 -13.40 6.94 0.90
N GLU A 31 -12.08 6.98 1.08
CA GLU A 31 -11.23 7.94 0.37
C GLU A 31 -11.14 7.64 -1.13
N VAL A 32 -11.05 6.39 -1.53
CA VAL A 32 -11.04 5.98 -2.95
C VAL A 32 -12.33 6.37 -3.65
N GLU A 33 -13.49 6.30 -2.96
CA GLU A 33 -14.78 6.68 -3.52
C GLU A 33 -14.93 8.18 -3.83
N LYS A 34 -14.14 9.03 -3.19
CA LYS A 34 -14.21 10.50 -3.40
C LYS A 34 -13.60 10.96 -4.72
N TYR A 35 -12.92 10.08 -5.44
CA TYR A 35 -12.26 10.46 -6.69
C TYR A 35 -13.20 10.34 -7.89
N PRO A 36 -13.19 11.34 -8.81
CA PRO A 36 -14.14 11.43 -9.91
C PRO A 36 -13.99 10.34 -10.98
N GLN A 37 -12.86 9.63 -11.00
CA GLN A 37 -12.68 8.44 -11.81
C GLN A 37 -12.91 7.21 -10.93
N ARG A 38 -13.94 6.42 -11.26
CA ARG A 38 -14.18 5.14 -10.61
C ARG A 38 -12.94 4.24 -10.80
N LEU A 39 -12.17 4.09 -9.74
CA LEU A 39 -11.05 3.15 -9.73
C LEU A 39 -11.63 1.73 -9.65
N GLN A 40 -11.66 1.05 -10.78
CA GLN A 40 -12.13 -0.34 -10.84
C GLN A 40 -11.11 -1.34 -10.30
N THR A 41 -9.84 -0.98 -10.33
CA THR A 41 -8.74 -1.83 -9.90
C THR A 41 -7.66 -1.00 -9.24
N VAL A 42 -7.25 -1.40 -8.04
CA VAL A 42 -6.19 -0.76 -7.27
C VAL A 42 -5.08 -1.75 -6.93
N GLY A 43 -3.85 -1.28 -6.83
CA GLY A 43 -2.72 -2.04 -6.31
C GLY A 43 -2.56 -1.77 -4.81
N LEU A 44 -2.44 -2.80 -4.01
CA LEU A 44 -2.24 -2.70 -2.55
C LEU A 44 -0.81 -3.07 -2.18
N LEU A 45 -0.11 -2.12 -1.57
CA LEU A 45 1.18 -2.33 -0.94
C LEU A 45 1.01 -2.37 0.57
N ALA A 46 1.02 -3.55 1.14
CA ALA A 46 0.82 -3.76 2.57
C ALA A 46 1.68 -4.92 3.08
N ALA A 47 1.80 -5.04 4.38
CA ALA A 47 2.47 -6.17 5.00
C ALA A 47 1.75 -7.48 4.66
N GLU A 48 2.50 -8.58 4.55
CA GLU A 48 1.97 -9.89 4.15
C GLU A 48 0.78 -10.32 5.01
N GLY A 49 0.82 -10.09 6.32
CA GLY A 49 -0.28 -10.43 7.21
C GLY A 49 -1.59 -9.69 6.87
N ALA A 50 -1.50 -8.43 6.45
CA ALA A 50 -2.67 -7.65 6.01
C ALA A 50 -3.20 -8.14 4.65
N ILE A 51 -2.30 -8.51 3.74
CA ILE A 51 -2.66 -9.07 2.43
C ILE A 51 -3.33 -10.43 2.60
N ARG A 52 -2.74 -11.33 3.39
CA ARG A 52 -3.30 -12.68 3.63
C ARG A 52 -4.60 -12.64 4.43
N GLY A 53 -4.76 -11.65 5.31
CA GLY A 53 -6.01 -11.44 6.06
C GLY A 53 -7.18 -10.98 5.20
N GLY A 54 -6.92 -10.46 4.00
CA GLY A 54 -7.94 -10.12 3.01
C GLY A 54 -8.83 -8.94 3.34
N LEU A 55 -8.63 -8.26 4.47
CA LEU A 55 -9.53 -7.20 4.94
C LEU A 55 -9.69 -6.05 3.97
N PHE A 56 -8.60 -5.57 3.40
CA PHE A 56 -8.66 -4.51 2.38
C PHE A 56 -9.37 -5.00 1.11
N GLN A 57 -9.02 -6.20 0.68
CA GLN A 57 -9.58 -6.80 -0.53
C GLN A 57 -11.09 -6.99 -0.40
N GLU A 58 -11.57 -7.48 0.74
CA GLU A 58 -12.99 -7.68 1.01
C GLU A 58 -13.77 -6.37 1.01
N GLU A 59 -13.25 -5.32 1.67
CA GLU A 59 -13.90 -4.01 1.70
C GLU A 59 -13.92 -3.35 0.32
N PHE A 60 -12.82 -3.41 -0.43
CA PHE A 60 -12.79 -2.92 -1.81
C PHE A 60 -13.75 -3.69 -2.71
N LEU A 61 -13.83 -5.00 -2.55
CA LEU A 61 -14.74 -5.85 -3.35
C LEU A 61 -16.20 -5.51 -3.09
N LYS A 62 -16.62 -5.23 -1.85
CA LYS A 62 -17.96 -4.74 -1.52
C LYS A 62 -18.35 -3.48 -2.28
N LYS A 63 -17.36 -2.68 -2.69
CA LYS A 63 -17.54 -1.45 -3.48
C LYS A 63 -17.33 -1.66 -4.98
N GLY A 64 -17.15 -2.89 -5.42
CA GLY A 64 -16.90 -3.22 -6.82
C GLY A 64 -15.50 -2.85 -7.31
N ILE A 65 -14.53 -2.76 -6.40
CA ILE A 65 -13.14 -2.42 -6.69
C ILE A 65 -12.28 -3.68 -6.55
N ASN A 66 -11.59 -4.07 -7.62
CA ASN A 66 -10.64 -5.17 -7.58
C ASN A 66 -9.31 -4.73 -6.97
N THR A 67 -8.69 -5.63 -6.23
CA THR A 67 -7.40 -5.36 -5.58
C THR A 67 -6.33 -6.28 -6.14
N LEU A 68 -5.27 -5.70 -6.68
CA LEU A 68 -4.05 -6.41 -7.08
C LEU A 68 -3.04 -6.31 -5.94
N VAL A 69 -2.42 -7.42 -5.61
CA VAL A 69 -1.40 -7.51 -4.56
C VAL A 69 -0.09 -8.03 -5.15
N PRO A 70 1.08 -7.66 -4.56
CA PRO A 70 2.33 -8.30 -4.91
C PRO A 70 2.29 -9.78 -4.52
N GLU A 71 2.85 -10.63 -5.36
CA GLU A 71 2.89 -12.07 -5.16
C GLU A 71 4.32 -12.59 -5.36
N GLY A 72 4.61 -13.77 -4.82
CA GLY A 72 5.89 -14.45 -5.02
C GLY A 72 7.09 -13.58 -4.66
N ALA A 73 8.00 -13.38 -5.60
CA ALA A 73 9.23 -12.59 -5.41
C ALA A 73 8.94 -11.11 -5.09
N ASP A 74 7.89 -10.54 -5.67
CA ASP A 74 7.50 -9.14 -5.42
C ASP A 74 7.01 -8.95 -3.98
N LEU A 75 6.28 -9.91 -3.43
CA LEU A 75 5.85 -9.87 -2.03
C LEU A 75 7.05 -10.00 -1.09
N GLN A 76 7.97 -10.91 -1.37
CA GLN A 76 9.19 -11.06 -0.58
C GLN A 76 10.05 -9.79 -0.60
N GLN A 77 10.20 -9.17 -1.76
CA GLN A 77 10.93 -7.91 -1.91
C GLN A 77 10.24 -6.78 -1.14
N LEU A 78 8.92 -6.69 -1.20
CA LEU A 78 8.14 -5.71 -0.44
C LEU A 78 8.31 -5.90 1.07
N MET A 79 8.27 -7.15 1.56
CA MET A 79 8.48 -7.45 2.97
C MET A 79 9.88 -7.08 3.42
N SER A 80 10.91 -7.39 2.63
CA SER A 80 12.29 -6.98 2.91
C SER A 80 12.40 -5.45 3.00
N ALA A 81 11.78 -4.73 2.08
CA ALA A 81 11.74 -3.27 2.10
C ALA A 81 11.09 -2.73 3.38
N ILE A 82 9.95 -3.28 3.79
CA ILE A 82 9.26 -2.88 5.03
C ILE A 82 10.14 -3.12 6.26
N PHE A 83 10.80 -4.27 6.37
CA PHE A 83 11.70 -4.58 7.47
C PHE A 83 12.92 -3.65 7.49
N CYS A 84 13.53 -3.40 6.34
CA CYS A 84 14.64 -2.46 6.25
C CYS A 84 14.25 -1.05 6.69
N ILE A 85 13.06 -0.56 6.31
CA ILE A 85 12.57 0.75 6.76
C ILE A 85 12.44 0.81 8.29
N LYS A 86 11.97 -0.26 8.93
CA LYS A 86 11.84 -0.35 10.38
C LYS A 86 13.17 -0.35 11.11
N ASP A 87 14.17 -1.04 10.56
CA ASP A 87 15.47 -1.23 11.19
C ASP A 87 16.43 -0.06 10.91
N THR A 88 16.25 0.66 9.82
CA THR A 88 17.18 1.73 9.42
C THR A 88 16.90 3.02 10.18
N LYS A 89 17.64 3.26 11.25
CA LYS A 89 17.55 4.50 12.05
C LYS A 89 18.17 5.71 11.34
N ASP A 90 19.13 5.50 10.45
CA ASP A 90 19.93 6.55 9.81
C ASP A 90 19.45 6.93 8.39
N GLY A 91 18.52 6.17 7.82
CA GLY A 91 17.95 6.46 6.50
C GLY A 91 18.89 6.22 5.31
N SER A 92 20.05 5.59 5.51
CA SER A 92 21.09 5.40 4.49
C SER A 92 20.59 4.63 3.25
N ASP A 93 19.69 3.66 3.43
CA ASP A 93 19.19 2.81 2.34
C ASP A 93 17.85 3.24 1.75
N ARG A 94 17.27 4.34 2.22
CA ARG A 94 15.94 4.80 1.78
C ARG A 94 15.83 4.97 0.27
N LYS A 95 16.91 5.40 -0.38
CA LYS A 95 16.91 5.64 -1.82
C LYS A 95 16.79 4.35 -2.63
N THR A 96 17.47 3.29 -2.19
CA THR A 96 17.38 1.95 -2.79
C THR A 96 16.01 1.34 -2.54
N ILE A 97 15.56 1.36 -1.29
CA ILE A 97 14.23 0.86 -0.89
C ILE A 97 13.12 1.56 -1.68
N LYS A 98 13.21 2.87 -1.85
CA LYS A 98 12.28 3.66 -2.65
C LYS A 98 12.19 3.15 -4.10
N LYS A 99 13.33 2.89 -4.74
CA LYS A 99 13.38 2.35 -6.10
C LYS A 99 12.71 0.98 -6.20
N GLU A 100 12.94 0.11 -5.22
CA GLU A 100 12.32 -1.22 -5.16
C GLU A 100 10.80 -1.13 -5.04
N VAL A 101 10.30 -0.31 -4.12
CA VAL A 101 8.86 -0.11 -3.91
C VAL A 101 8.20 0.50 -5.15
N ILE A 102 8.85 1.46 -5.81
CA ILE A 102 8.38 2.04 -7.08
C ILE A 102 8.32 0.96 -8.17
N SER A 103 9.33 0.10 -8.25
CA SER A 103 9.36 -1.00 -9.23
C SER A 103 8.19 -1.97 -9.02
N ILE A 104 7.91 -2.36 -7.79
CA ILE A 104 6.75 -3.22 -7.46
C ILE A 104 5.45 -2.52 -7.83
N SER A 105 5.31 -1.23 -7.50
CA SER A 105 4.14 -0.41 -7.86
C SER A 105 3.90 -0.40 -9.37
N ASN A 106 4.96 -0.17 -10.14
CA ASN A 106 4.88 -0.15 -11.61
C ASN A 106 4.45 -1.50 -12.19
N ARG A 107 4.87 -2.62 -11.61
CA ARG A 107 4.40 -3.95 -12.03
C ARG A 107 2.90 -4.13 -11.76
N LEU A 108 2.38 -3.64 -10.64
CA LEU A 108 0.95 -3.65 -10.38
C LEU A 108 0.17 -2.75 -11.35
N ILE A 109 0.73 -1.60 -11.70
CA ILE A 109 0.16 -0.70 -12.72
C ILE A 109 0.11 -1.39 -14.09
N GLN A 110 1.18 -2.05 -14.49
CA GLN A 110 1.22 -2.82 -15.74
C GLN A 110 0.20 -3.96 -15.77
N LYS A 111 -0.11 -4.56 -14.62
CA LYS A 111 -1.18 -5.56 -14.47
C LYS A 111 -2.60 -4.96 -14.47
N GLY A 112 -2.73 -3.65 -14.55
CA GLY A 112 -4.01 -2.95 -14.68
C GLY A 112 -4.45 -2.14 -13.47
N ALA A 113 -3.62 -1.98 -12.44
CA ALA A 113 -3.96 -1.09 -11.33
C ALA A 113 -4.04 0.36 -11.82
N LYS A 114 -5.14 1.03 -11.47
CA LYS A 114 -5.41 2.44 -11.78
C LYS A 114 -5.11 3.37 -10.59
N GLY A 115 -4.72 2.80 -9.47
CA GLY A 115 -4.28 3.51 -8.27
C GLY A 115 -3.43 2.59 -7.41
N ILE A 116 -2.58 3.17 -6.57
CA ILE A 116 -1.77 2.43 -5.60
C ILE A 116 -2.18 2.85 -4.19
N ILE A 117 -2.44 1.87 -3.35
CA ILE A 117 -2.77 2.04 -1.94
C ILE A 117 -1.53 1.68 -1.11
N ALA A 118 -1.01 2.64 -0.37
CA ALA A 118 0.00 2.38 0.65
C ALA A 118 -0.69 1.96 1.95
N GLY A 119 -0.94 0.66 2.09
CA GLY A 119 -1.61 0.05 3.25
C GLY A 119 -0.70 -0.17 4.46
N CYS A 120 0.51 0.40 4.44
CA CYS A 120 1.50 0.30 5.50
C CYS A 120 2.17 1.67 5.69
N THR A 121 2.32 2.09 6.95
CA THR A 121 2.95 3.38 7.28
C THR A 121 4.39 3.49 6.79
N GLU A 122 5.12 2.40 6.81
CA GLU A 122 6.49 2.32 6.32
C GLU A 122 6.57 2.67 4.83
N ILE A 123 5.66 2.15 4.03
CA ILE A 123 5.60 2.45 2.59
C ILE A 123 5.36 3.94 2.36
N SER A 124 4.44 4.54 3.12
CA SER A 124 4.10 5.97 2.98
C SER A 124 5.24 6.93 3.35
N ILE A 125 6.21 6.47 4.13
CA ILE A 125 7.40 7.26 4.46
C ILE A 125 8.39 7.32 3.29
N VAL A 126 8.38 6.30 2.43
CA VAL A 126 9.41 6.10 1.40
C VAL A 126 8.97 6.62 0.04
N ILE A 127 7.71 6.47 -0.31
CA ILE A 127 7.18 6.89 -1.61
C ILE A 127 6.10 7.97 -1.49
N ASN A 128 6.09 8.86 -2.48
CA ASN A 128 5.11 9.93 -2.64
C ASN A 128 4.31 9.74 -3.93
N PRO A 129 3.14 10.37 -4.07
CA PRO A 129 2.40 10.36 -5.34
C PRO A 129 3.22 10.79 -6.56
N LYS A 130 4.16 11.72 -6.37
CA LYS A 130 5.04 12.25 -7.42
C LYS A 130 6.11 11.27 -7.90
N ASP A 131 6.37 10.22 -7.14
CA ASP A 131 7.39 9.21 -7.46
C ASP A 131 6.89 8.15 -8.43
N LEU A 132 5.59 8.00 -8.53
CA LEU A 132 4.95 7.12 -9.48
C LEU A 132 4.73 7.91 -10.76
N SER A 133 5.63 7.71 -11.73
CA SER A 133 5.46 8.26 -13.06
C SER A 133 4.26 7.56 -13.70
N VAL A 134 3.20 8.30 -13.79
CA VAL A 134 1.98 7.88 -14.46
C VAL A 134 1.98 8.53 -15.81
N PRO A 135 1.83 7.80 -16.90
CA PRO A 135 1.42 8.38 -18.17
C PRO A 135 -0.01 8.89 -18.08
#